data_f0efdbf26303dadac42ffdbc0d61024b
#
_entry.id   f0efdbf26303dadac42ffdbc0d61024b
#
_cell.length_a   1.000
_cell.length_b   1.000
_cell.length_c   1.000
_cell.angle_alpha   90.00
_cell.angle_beta   90.00
_cell.angle_gamma   90.00
#
_symmetry.space_group_name_H-M   'P 1'
#
loop_
_entity.id
_entity.type
_entity.pdbx_description
1 polymer ?
#
loop_
_entity_poly.entity_id
_entity_poly.type
_entity_poly.pdbx_seq_one_letter_code
_entity_poly.pdbx_strand_id
1 'polypeptide(L)'
;MEEIAARLWWWTATHPDWRPASFRGGKGWKEEVSSYALVENGDLVLFDPLVPSGEEEAFWKALDADVEHHGPPAILITVYWHARSSKEVLDRYHGATLWAHKPARRGLGNRVQYTDIFEEGETLPGGVEALAMHHMNEAAFWLPSHRALVLGDSVVGYDGRAELSPSSWLRKRETVAEQRASVRRAMERDPARLLLTHGGPADPKALEL
;
A
#
# COMPACT_ATOMS: atom_id res chain seq x y z
N MET A 1 5.82 5.84 13.88
CA MET A 1 5.09 6.39 12.71
C MET A 1 5.38 7.87 12.62
N GLU A 2 5.59 8.41 11.41
CA GLU A 2 5.84 9.83 11.12
C GLU A 2 4.63 10.44 10.43
N GLU A 3 4.13 11.59 10.89
CA GLU A 3 3.05 12.32 10.24
C GLU A 3 3.61 13.11 9.05
N ILE A 4 3.28 12.69 7.83
CA ILE A 4 3.79 13.30 6.58
C ILE A 4 2.83 14.33 5.96
N ALA A 5 1.60 14.36 6.41
CA ALA A 5 0.59 15.39 6.21
C ALA A 5 -0.45 15.26 7.32
N ALA A 6 -1.33 16.26 7.49
CA ALA A 6 -2.37 16.21 8.51
C ALA A 6 -3.18 14.91 8.44
N ARG A 7 -3.15 14.09 9.49
CA ARG A 7 -3.86 12.80 9.59
C ARG A 7 -3.43 11.75 8.54
N LEU A 8 -2.22 11.85 8.02
CA LEU A 8 -1.60 10.88 7.13
C LEU A 8 -0.21 10.53 7.65
N TRP A 9 -0.01 9.30 8.05
CA TRP A 9 1.23 8.79 8.62
C TRP A 9 1.91 7.79 7.70
N TRP A 10 3.20 7.70 7.85
CA TRP A 10 4.10 6.76 7.19
C TRP A 10 5.02 6.09 8.20
N TRP A 11 5.36 4.86 7.94
CA TRP A 11 6.45 4.15 8.62
C TRP A 11 7.08 3.11 7.70
N THR A 12 8.28 2.69 8.06
CA THR A 12 8.98 1.59 7.40
C THR A 12 9.13 0.42 8.36
N ALA A 13 9.28 -0.77 7.79
CA ALA A 13 9.62 -1.97 8.52
C ALA A 13 10.46 -2.89 7.63
N THR A 14 11.38 -3.63 8.25
CA THR A 14 12.17 -4.68 7.59
C THR A 14 11.25 -5.83 7.20
N HIS A 15 11.20 -6.17 5.91
CA HIS A 15 10.34 -7.24 5.42
C HIS A 15 10.93 -8.62 5.78
N PRO A 16 10.20 -9.51 6.48
CA PRO A 16 10.74 -10.76 7.02
C PRO A 16 11.22 -11.74 5.92
N ASP A 17 10.63 -11.66 4.72
CA ASP A 17 10.99 -12.51 3.59
C ASP A 17 12.09 -11.92 2.70
N TRP A 18 12.59 -10.72 3.03
CA TRP A 18 13.65 -10.11 2.24
C TRP A 18 14.96 -10.91 2.32
N ARG A 19 15.66 -10.96 1.22
CA ARG A 19 16.99 -11.57 1.11
C ARG A 19 17.86 -10.68 0.21
N PRO A 20 19.19 -10.65 0.33
CA PRO A 20 20.07 -9.88 -0.54
C PRO A 20 19.82 -10.11 -2.04
N ALA A 21 19.42 -11.34 -2.41
CA ALA A 21 19.01 -11.66 -3.78
C ALA A 21 17.74 -10.93 -4.24
N SER A 22 16.91 -10.45 -3.33
CA SER A 22 15.72 -9.66 -3.67
C SER A 22 16.07 -8.32 -4.30
N PHE A 23 17.22 -7.75 -3.96
CA PHE A 23 17.67 -6.48 -4.52
C PHE A 23 18.39 -6.61 -5.88
N ARG A 24 18.82 -7.82 -6.28
CA ARG A 24 19.35 -8.17 -7.63
C ARG A 24 20.24 -7.10 -8.29
N GLY A 25 21.23 -6.60 -7.56
CA GLY A 25 22.15 -5.59 -8.08
C GLY A 25 21.51 -4.23 -8.36
N GLY A 26 20.53 -3.82 -7.55
CA GLY A 26 19.84 -2.55 -7.65
C GLY A 26 18.55 -2.54 -8.47
N LYS A 27 18.08 -3.70 -8.91
CA LYS A 27 16.88 -3.86 -9.74
C LYS A 27 15.79 -4.70 -9.08
N GLY A 28 15.69 -4.65 -7.79
CA GLY A 28 14.69 -5.36 -7.01
C GLY A 28 14.02 -4.42 -6.00
N TRP A 29 13.68 -4.94 -4.84
CA TRP A 29 13.13 -4.15 -3.74
C TRP A 29 14.08 -4.16 -2.55
N LYS A 30 14.10 -3.05 -1.81
CA LYS A 30 14.92 -2.86 -0.62
C LYS A 30 14.35 -3.66 0.54
N GLU A 31 15.18 -3.91 1.55
CA GLU A 31 14.80 -4.59 2.78
C GLU A 31 13.65 -3.89 3.51
N GLU A 32 13.73 -2.58 3.60
CA GLU A 32 12.68 -1.77 4.18
C GLU A 32 11.54 -1.54 3.19
N VAL A 33 10.33 -1.79 3.67
CA VAL A 33 9.08 -1.53 2.95
C VAL A 33 8.24 -0.54 3.73
N SER A 34 7.40 0.20 3.02
CA SER A 34 6.58 1.26 3.60
C SER A 34 5.14 0.81 3.79
N SER A 35 4.55 1.36 4.84
CA SER A 35 3.13 1.26 5.15
C SER A 35 2.60 2.65 5.51
N TYR A 36 1.29 2.85 5.40
CA TYR A 36 0.66 4.14 5.64
C TYR A 36 -0.59 4.00 6.49
N ALA A 37 -0.94 5.07 7.22
CA ALA A 37 -2.22 5.20 7.90
C ALA A 37 -2.87 6.53 7.54
N LEU A 38 -4.17 6.52 7.38
CA LEU A 38 -5.00 7.70 7.09
C LEU A 38 -6.14 7.75 8.10
N VAL A 39 -6.42 8.93 8.65
CA VAL A 39 -7.65 9.20 9.38
C VAL A 39 -8.44 10.24 8.60
N GLU A 40 -9.54 9.82 8.02
CA GLU A 40 -10.39 10.67 7.18
C GLU A 40 -11.86 10.24 7.30
N ASN A 41 -12.79 11.19 7.28
CA ASN A 41 -14.23 10.95 7.38
C ASN A 41 -14.68 10.13 8.60
N GLY A 42 -13.85 10.08 9.65
CA GLY A 42 -14.09 9.28 10.85
C GLY A 42 -13.53 7.87 10.82
N ASP A 43 -12.99 7.43 9.69
CA ASP A 43 -12.38 6.12 9.53
C ASP A 43 -10.86 6.18 9.75
N LEU A 44 -10.31 5.14 10.37
CA LEU A 44 -8.89 4.82 10.40
C LEU A 44 -8.61 3.78 9.31
N VAL A 45 -7.75 4.12 8.35
CA VAL A 45 -7.41 3.25 7.22
C VAL A 45 -5.92 2.93 7.24
N LEU A 46 -5.57 1.66 7.10
CA LEU A 46 -4.19 1.19 6.99
C LEU A 46 -3.92 0.65 5.59
N PHE A 47 -2.80 1.06 4.99
CA PHE A 47 -2.36 0.56 3.68
C PHE A 47 -1.14 -0.34 3.84
N ASP A 48 -1.27 -1.60 3.40
CA ASP A 48 -0.22 -2.63 3.43
C ASP A 48 0.54 -2.70 4.77
N PRO A 49 -0.15 -2.82 5.94
CA PRO A 49 0.47 -2.67 7.24
C PRO A 49 1.50 -3.77 7.52
N LEU A 50 2.71 -3.37 7.89
CA LEU A 50 3.76 -4.24 8.43
C LEU A 50 4.21 -3.69 9.78
N VAL A 51 4.07 -4.50 10.82
CA VAL A 51 4.52 -4.17 12.17
C VAL A 51 6.06 -4.17 12.20
N PRO A 52 6.70 -3.08 12.62
CA PRO A 52 8.16 -2.99 12.64
C PRO A 52 8.76 -3.89 13.73
N SER A 53 9.62 -4.82 13.32
CA SER A 53 10.31 -5.73 14.25
C SER A 53 11.26 -4.96 15.14
N GLY A 54 11.16 -5.22 16.46
CA GLY A 54 11.94 -4.54 17.49
C GLY A 54 11.34 -3.22 17.99
N GLU A 55 10.25 -2.73 17.36
CA GLU A 55 9.51 -1.54 17.76
C GLU A 55 8.01 -1.84 17.97
N GLU A 56 7.64 -3.11 18.10
CA GLU A 56 6.25 -3.58 18.15
C GLU A 56 5.44 -2.88 19.25
N GLU A 57 6.02 -2.73 20.46
CA GLU A 57 5.34 -2.11 21.59
C GLU A 57 4.98 -0.64 21.31
N ALA A 58 5.93 0.11 20.76
CA ALA A 58 5.72 1.52 20.43
C ALA A 58 4.71 1.67 19.29
N PHE A 59 4.78 0.79 18.29
CA PHE A 59 3.84 0.75 17.17
C PHE A 59 2.41 0.48 17.65
N TRP A 60 2.22 -0.60 18.44
CA TRP A 60 0.90 -0.96 18.94
C TRP A 60 0.33 0.10 19.86
N LYS A 61 1.15 0.72 20.72
CA LYS A 61 0.71 1.80 21.60
C LYS A 61 0.19 3.00 20.79
N ALA A 62 0.85 3.35 19.70
CA ALA A 62 0.39 4.44 18.84
C ALA A 62 -0.92 4.07 18.13
N LEU A 63 -0.98 2.87 17.55
CA LEU A 63 -2.19 2.41 16.85
C LEU A 63 -3.37 2.20 17.79
N ASP A 64 -3.16 1.71 19.03
CA ASP A 64 -4.19 1.60 20.06
C ASP A 64 -4.83 2.95 20.38
N ALA A 65 -4.02 4.02 20.45
CA ALA A 65 -4.52 5.37 20.68
C ALA A 65 -5.39 5.88 19.51
N ASP A 66 -4.97 5.61 18.27
CA ASP A 66 -5.77 5.96 17.08
C ASP A 66 -7.08 5.17 17.05
N VAL A 67 -7.05 3.87 17.37
CA VAL A 67 -8.25 3.01 17.44
C VAL A 67 -9.22 3.46 18.55
N GLU A 68 -8.72 3.91 19.69
CA GLU A 68 -9.56 4.46 20.78
C GLU A 68 -10.36 5.67 20.30
N HIS A 69 -9.79 6.50 19.44
CA HIS A 69 -10.41 7.74 18.95
C HIS A 69 -11.28 7.55 17.70
N HIS A 70 -10.89 6.62 16.81
CA HIS A 70 -11.48 6.49 15.48
C HIS A 70 -12.17 5.15 15.22
N GLY A 71 -12.07 4.22 16.18
CA GLY A 71 -12.59 2.86 16.00
C GLY A 71 -11.62 1.92 15.30
N PRO A 72 -12.02 0.65 15.12
CA PRO A 72 -11.18 -0.38 14.51
C PRO A 72 -10.83 -0.04 13.05
N PRO A 73 -9.60 -0.36 12.60
CA PRO A 73 -9.14 0.07 11.29
C PRO A 73 -9.75 -0.73 10.13
N ALA A 74 -9.88 -0.06 9.00
CA ALA A 74 -10.04 -0.71 7.70
C ALA A 74 -8.67 -0.90 7.05
N ILE A 75 -8.37 -2.12 6.59
CA ILE A 75 -7.10 -2.46 5.95
C ILE A 75 -7.32 -2.55 4.45
N LEU A 76 -6.58 -1.77 3.67
CA LEU A 76 -6.57 -1.78 2.22
C LEU A 76 -5.23 -2.34 1.72
N ILE A 77 -5.30 -3.39 0.89
CA ILE A 77 -4.12 -4.09 0.36
C ILE A 77 -3.92 -3.76 -1.11
N THR A 78 -2.75 -3.23 -1.46
CA THR A 78 -2.41 -2.89 -2.84
C THR A 78 -2.23 -4.15 -3.69
N VAL A 79 -1.46 -5.12 -3.22
CA VAL A 79 -1.17 -6.39 -3.88
C VAL A 79 -1.43 -7.53 -2.90
N TYR A 80 -2.01 -8.62 -3.32
CA TYR A 80 -2.47 -9.70 -2.42
C TYR A 80 -1.38 -10.31 -1.53
N TRP A 81 -0.10 -10.24 -1.90
CA TRP A 81 1.00 -10.70 -1.04
C TRP A 81 1.46 -9.63 -0.05
N HIS A 82 1.00 -8.38 -0.15
CA HIS A 82 1.17 -7.36 0.88
C HIS A 82 0.19 -7.54 2.06
N ALA A 83 -0.33 -8.75 2.25
CA ALA A 83 -1.09 -9.09 3.45
C ALA A 83 -0.30 -8.83 4.74
N ARG A 84 1.02 -8.98 4.70
CA ARG A 84 1.97 -8.60 5.76
C ARG A 84 1.42 -8.88 7.16
N SER A 85 1.32 -7.85 8.03
CA SER A 85 0.76 -7.97 9.39
C SER A 85 -0.76 -7.78 9.46
N SER A 86 -1.50 -7.84 8.34
CA SER A 86 -2.95 -7.68 8.37
C SER A 86 -3.66 -8.64 9.32
N LYS A 87 -3.17 -9.90 9.41
CA LYS A 87 -3.75 -10.86 10.34
C LYS A 87 -3.57 -10.43 11.80
N GLU A 88 -2.42 -9.91 12.17
CA GLU A 88 -2.14 -9.43 13.52
C GLU A 88 -3.06 -8.24 13.90
N VAL A 89 -3.30 -7.34 12.94
CA VAL A 89 -4.24 -6.21 13.12
C VAL A 89 -5.67 -6.71 13.30
N LEU A 90 -6.13 -7.65 12.46
CA LEU A 90 -7.48 -8.24 12.57
C LEU A 90 -7.68 -9.00 13.89
N ASP A 91 -6.67 -9.75 14.32
CA ASP A 91 -6.72 -10.49 15.58
C ASP A 91 -6.75 -9.55 16.81
N ARG A 92 -6.07 -8.38 16.71
CA ARG A 92 -5.98 -7.43 17.81
C ARG A 92 -7.24 -6.57 17.95
N TYR A 93 -7.82 -6.12 16.86
CA TYR A 93 -8.92 -5.15 16.88
C TYR A 93 -10.21 -5.80 16.40
N HIS A 94 -11.08 -6.16 17.36
CA HIS A 94 -12.40 -6.66 17.02
C HIS A 94 -13.18 -5.61 16.22
N GLY A 95 -13.70 -5.98 15.06
CA GLY A 95 -14.38 -5.08 14.13
C GLY A 95 -13.48 -4.46 13.06
N ALA A 96 -12.16 -4.71 13.11
CA ALA A 96 -11.30 -4.37 11.98
C ALA A 96 -11.73 -5.11 10.71
N THR A 97 -11.60 -4.45 9.56
CA THR A 97 -11.98 -5.00 8.25
C THR A 97 -10.78 -5.10 7.33
N LEU A 98 -10.78 -6.11 6.45
CA LEU A 98 -9.78 -6.28 5.38
C LEU A 98 -10.48 -6.34 4.04
N TRP A 99 -10.12 -5.41 3.16
CA TRP A 99 -10.74 -5.22 1.86
C TRP A 99 -9.89 -5.83 0.75
N ALA A 100 -10.46 -6.75 0.00
CA ALA A 100 -9.81 -7.44 -1.11
C ALA A 100 -10.23 -6.87 -2.46
N HIS A 101 -9.28 -6.42 -3.28
CA HIS A 101 -9.55 -6.15 -4.69
C HIS A 101 -10.08 -7.41 -5.37
N LYS A 102 -11.24 -7.33 -6.00
CA LYS A 102 -11.96 -8.50 -6.55
C LYS A 102 -11.09 -9.41 -7.44
N PRO A 103 -10.25 -8.90 -8.36
CA PRO A 103 -9.32 -9.73 -9.13
C PRO A 103 -8.26 -10.43 -8.27
N ALA A 104 -7.84 -9.82 -7.16
CA ALA A 104 -6.78 -10.33 -6.27
C ALA A 104 -7.30 -11.23 -5.13
N ARG A 105 -8.62 -11.24 -4.87
CA ARG A 105 -9.25 -11.85 -3.68
C ARG A 105 -8.85 -13.31 -3.42
N ARG A 106 -8.69 -14.11 -4.49
CA ARG A 106 -8.29 -15.52 -4.33
C ARG A 106 -6.86 -15.65 -3.80
N GLY A 107 -5.96 -14.80 -4.28
CA GLY A 107 -4.57 -14.77 -3.81
C GLY A 107 -4.47 -14.30 -2.36
N LEU A 108 -5.24 -13.28 -1.99
CA LEU A 108 -5.30 -12.76 -0.63
C LEU A 108 -5.91 -13.77 0.33
N GLY A 109 -7.02 -14.40 -0.02
CA GLY A 109 -7.72 -15.40 0.81
C GLY A 109 -6.88 -16.64 1.16
N ASN A 110 -5.82 -16.93 0.38
CA ASN A 110 -4.86 -17.97 0.72
C ASN A 110 -3.83 -17.54 1.80
N ARG A 111 -3.82 -16.26 2.19
CA ARG A 111 -2.87 -15.66 3.14
C ARG A 111 -3.55 -15.20 4.43
N VAL A 112 -4.67 -14.50 4.25
CA VAL A 112 -5.46 -13.94 5.35
C VAL A 112 -6.93 -13.89 4.93
N GLN A 113 -7.84 -14.08 5.87
CA GLN A 113 -9.26 -13.96 5.61
C GLN A 113 -9.63 -12.48 5.46
N TYR A 114 -10.19 -12.11 4.30
CA TYR A 114 -10.75 -10.78 4.08
C TYR A 114 -12.22 -10.73 4.50
N THR A 115 -12.69 -9.54 4.85
CA THR A 115 -14.09 -9.29 5.27
C THR A 115 -14.93 -8.76 4.12
N ASP A 116 -14.33 -7.93 3.25
CA ASP A 116 -15.00 -7.18 2.20
C ASP A 116 -14.28 -7.34 0.85
N ILE A 117 -14.99 -7.02 -0.22
CA ILE A 117 -14.47 -7.05 -1.59
C ILE A 117 -14.79 -5.71 -2.24
N PHE A 118 -13.86 -5.17 -3.02
CA PHE A 118 -14.06 -3.97 -3.82
C PHE A 118 -13.65 -4.14 -5.28
N GLU A 119 -14.18 -3.27 -6.12
CA GLU A 119 -13.82 -3.11 -7.54
C GLU A 119 -13.30 -1.68 -7.80
N GLU A 120 -12.75 -1.47 -9.01
CA GLU A 120 -12.33 -0.14 -9.45
C GLU A 120 -13.49 0.85 -9.44
N GLY A 121 -13.21 2.08 -9.01
CA GLY A 121 -14.18 3.18 -8.96
C GLY A 121 -15.06 3.20 -7.72
N GLU A 122 -14.96 2.22 -6.84
CA GLU A 122 -15.66 2.27 -5.56
C GLU A 122 -14.98 3.22 -4.58
N THR A 123 -15.80 3.87 -3.75
CA THR A 123 -15.33 4.65 -2.61
C THR A 123 -15.24 3.74 -1.40
N LEU A 124 -14.05 3.66 -0.83
CA LEU A 124 -13.69 2.82 0.29
C LEU A 124 -13.70 3.62 1.61
N PRO A 125 -13.51 2.99 2.79
CA PRO A 125 -13.34 3.69 4.05
C PRO A 125 -12.35 4.86 3.95
N GLY A 126 -12.60 5.95 4.68
CA GLY A 126 -11.80 7.16 4.59
C GLY A 126 -12.05 8.00 3.32
N GLY A 127 -13.03 7.65 2.47
CA GLY A 127 -13.25 8.32 1.19
C GLY A 127 -12.18 8.01 0.14
N VAL A 128 -11.44 6.91 0.34
CA VAL A 128 -10.42 6.43 -0.59
C VAL A 128 -11.05 5.89 -1.86
N GLU A 129 -10.52 6.23 -3.03
CA GLU A 129 -10.98 5.70 -4.32
C GLU A 129 -10.05 4.60 -4.83
N ALA A 130 -10.63 3.47 -5.24
CA ALA A 130 -9.88 2.34 -5.78
C ALA A 130 -9.61 2.52 -7.28
N LEU A 131 -8.37 2.30 -7.72
CA LEU A 131 -7.92 2.30 -9.11
C LEU A 131 -7.33 0.93 -9.44
N ALA A 132 -7.85 0.23 -10.45
CA ALA A 132 -7.26 -1.02 -10.89
C ALA A 132 -5.95 -0.77 -11.65
N MET A 133 -4.91 -1.48 -11.27
CA MET A 133 -3.63 -1.47 -11.97
C MET A 133 -3.49 -2.71 -12.83
N HIS A 134 -2.76 -2.60 -13.95
CA HIS A 134 -2.56 -3.75 -14.84
C HIS A 134 -1.67 -4.83 -14.19
N HIS A 135 -0.65 -4.38 -13.47
CA HIS A 135 0.33 -5.28 -12.85
C HIS A 135 -0.28 -6.10 -11.72
N MET A 136 -0.19 -7.43 -11.80
CA MET A 136 -0.47 -8.38 -10.70
C MET A 136 -1.88 -8.28 -10.07
N ASN A 137 -2.86 -7.71 -10.75
CA ASN A 137 -4.17 -7.35 -10.18
C ASN A 137 -4.05 -6.39 -8.99
N GLU A 138 -3.05 -5.56 -8.98
CA GLU A 138 -2.82 -4.52 -7.99
C GLU A 138 -3.99 -3.52 -7.98
N ALA A 139 -4.29 -2.99 -6.81
CA ALA A 139 -5.10 -1.79 -6.67
C ALA A 139 -4.21 -0.64 -6.19
N ALA A 140 -4.25 0.49 -6.88
CA ALA A 140 -3.75 1.74 -6.34
C ALA A 140 -4.90 2.45 -5.61
N PHE A 141 -4.56 3.30 -4.64
CA PHE A 141 -5.55 4.02 -3.85
C PHE A 141 -5.32 5.52 -3.99
N TRP A 142 -6.35 6.22 -4.48
CA TRP A 142 -6.37 7.67 -4.54
C TRP A 142 -6.96 8.24 -3.25
N LEU A 143 -6.27 9.18 -2.62
CA LEU A 143 -6.66 9.90 -1.43
C LEU A 143 -6.99 11.35 -1.81
N PRO A 144 -8.27 11.68 -2.10
CA PRO A 144 -8.64 12.96 -2.70
C PRO A 144 -8.23 14.17 -1.85
N SER A 145 -8.47 14.13 -0.53
CA SER A 145 -8.17 15.23 0.41
C SER A 145 -6.68 15.55 0.49
N HIS A 146 -5.82 14.56 0.25
CA HIS A 146 -4.37 14.70 0.30
C HIS A 146 -3.74 14.84 -1.10
N ARG A 147 -4.52 14.68 -2.15
CA ARG A 147 -4.01 14.52 -3.52
C ARG A 147 -2.83 13.54 -3.54
N ALA A 148 -2.99 12.40 -2.85
CA ALA A 148 -1.96 11.39 -2.72
C ALA A 148 -2.39 10.08 -3.39
N LEU A 149 -1.43 9.38 -3.99
CA LEU A 149 -1.64 8.12 -4.68
C LEU A 149 -0.80 7.03 -4.03
N VAL A 150 -1.44 6.05 -3.39
CA VAL A 150 -0.78 4.86 -2.86
C VAL A 150 -0.58 3.86 -3.99
N LEU A 151 0.65 3.41 -4.17
CA LEU A 151 1.06 2.45 -5.20
C LEU A 151 1.80 1.27 -4.58
N GLY A 152 1.44 0.07 -5.03
CA GLY A 152 2.10 -1.17 -4.66
C GLY A 152 3.31 -1.47 -5.56
N ASP A 153 3.29 -2.65 -6.18
CA ASP A 153 4.41 -3.17 -6.96
C ASP A 153 4.55 -2.58 -8.37
N SER A 154 3.60 -1.78 -8.84
CA SER A 154 3.69 -1.14 -10.16
C SER A 154 4.80 -0.09 -10.24
N VAL A 155 5.11 0.56 -9.10
CA VAL A 155 6.12 1.61 -9.01
C VAL A 155 7.00 1.36 -7.78
N VAL A 156 8.30 1.53 -7.94
CA VAL A 156 9.29 1.38 -6.86
C VAL A 156 10.11 2.67 -6.72
N GLY A 157 10.47 2.98 -5.48
CA GLY A 157 11.29 4.14 -5.14
C GLY A 157 12.74 3.76 -4.84
N TYR A 158 13.68 4.52 -5.39
CA TYR A 158 15.11 4.36 -5.12
C TYR A 158 15.75 5.74 -4.95
N ASP A 159 16.26 6.02 -3.75
CA ASP A 159 17.11 7.20 -3.48
C ASP A 159 16.57 8.52 -4.07
N GLY A 160 15.27 8.76 -3.85
CA GLY A 160 14.58 9.99 -4.28
C GLY A 160 14.04 9.97 -5.71
N ARG A 161 14.16 8.83 -6.43
CA ARG A 161 13.52 8.59 -7.73
C ARG A 161 12.39 7.59 -7.58
N ALA A 162 11.44 7.64 -8.49
CA ALA A 162 10.40 6.65 -8.64
C ALA A 162 10.40 6.14 -10.07
N GLU A 163 10.29 4.84 -10.27
CA GLU A 163 10.31 4.21 -11.59
C GLU A 163 9.36 3.01 -11.65
N LEU A 164 9.02 2.58 -12.85
CA LEU A 164 8.26 1.34 -13.00
C LEU A 164 9.05 0.17 -12.42
N SER A 165 8.36 -0.74 -11.75
CA SER A 165 8.99 -1.95 -11.26
C SER A 165 9.66 -2.74 -12.39
N PRO A 166 10.71 -3.52 -12.07
CA PRO A 166 11.46 -4.26 -13.07
C PRO A 166 10.57 -5.18 -13.92
N SER A 167 10.86 -5.26 -15.24
CA SER A 167 10.12 -6.14 -16.13
C SER A 167 10.18 -7.62 -15.73
N SER A 168 11.17 -8.01 -14.92
CA SER A 168 11.27 -9.36 -14.34
C SER A 168 10.19 -9.68 -13.31
N TRP A 169 9.43 -8.68 -12.84
CA TRP A 169 8.28 -8.87 -11.94
C TRP A 169 6.99 -9.13 -12.70
N LEU A 170 6.95 -8.77 -13.99
CA LEU A 170 5.76 -8.97 -14.82
C LEU A 170 5.42 -10.45 -14.97
N ARG A 171 4.13 -10.77 -14.91
CA ARG A 171 3.63 -12.10 -15.20
C ARG A 171 3.73 -12.39 -16.71
N LYS A 172 3.69 -13.67 -17.07
CA LYS A 172 3.86 -14.14 -18.46
C LYS A 172 3.00 -13.43 -19.52
N ARG A 173 1.88 -12.85 -19.13
CA ARG A 173 0.94 -12.15 -20.04
C ARG A 173 0.92 -10.64 -19.86
N GLU A 174 1.71 -10.10 -18.95
CA GLU A 174 1.79 -8.67 -18.68
C GLU A 174 2.96 -8.07 -19.47
N THR A 175 2.79 -6.85 -19.93
CA THR A 175 3.81 -6.10 -20.67
C THR A 175 4.16 -4.79 -19.97
N VAL A 176 5.41 -4.33 -20.15
CA VAL A 176 5.86 -3.01 -19.65
C VAL A 176 4.97 -1.88 -20.21
N ALA A 177 4.49 -2.02 -21.45
CA ALA A 177 3.65 -1.02 -22.08
C ALA A 177 2.29 -0.88 -21.35
N GLU A 178 1.67 -1.99 -20.98
CA GLU A 178 0.41 -2.02 -20.26
C GLU A 178 0.59 -1.54 -18.80
N GLN A 179 1.67 -1.96 -18.13
CA GLN A 179 2.03 -1.44 -16.80
C GLN A 179 2.17 0.07 -16.85
N ARG A 180 2.97 0.60 -17.79
CA ARG A 180 3.18 2.03 -17.98
C ARG A 180 1.86 2.77 -18.26
N ALA A 181 1.00 2.21 -19.09
CA ALA A 181 -0.29 2.80 -19.41
C ALA A 181 -1.20 2.88 -18.17
N SER A 182 -1.24 1.85 -17.33
CA SER A 182 -2.03 1.87 -16.10
C SER A 182 -1.51 2.88 -15.08
N VAL A 183 -0.18 3.00 -14.93
CA VAL A 183 0.43 4.01 -14.05
C VAL A 183 0.13 5.42 -14.58
N ARG A 184 0.26 5.68 -15.90
CA ARG A 184 -0.11 6.97 -16.49
C ARG A 184 -1.57 7.35 -16.23
N ARG A 185 -2.49 6.39 -16.38
CA ARG A 185 -3.91 6.59 -16.07
C ARG A 185 -4.12 6.97 -14.60
N ALA A 186 -3.44 6.32 -13.67
CA ALA A 186 -3.52 6.68 -12.26
C ALA A 186 -2.95 8.09 -12.00
N MET A 187 -1.90 8.50 -12.72
CA MET A 187 -1.31 9.84 -12.65
C MET A 187 -2.21 10.96 -13.22
N GLU A 188 -3.24 10.63 -14.00
CA GLU A 188 -4.26 11.61 -14.46
C GLU A 188 -5.06 12.23 -13.30
N ARG A 189 -5.01 11.62 -12.11
CA ARG A 189 -5.53 12.23 -10.87
C ARG A 189 -4.73 13.44 -10.40
N ASP A 190 -3.62 13.76 -11.05
CA ASP A 190 -2.72 14.87 -10.72
C ASP A 190 -2.30 14.84 -9.23
N PRO A 191 -1.67 13.74 -8.77
CA PRO A 191 -1.25 13.63 -7.39
C PRO A 191 -0.20 14.69 -7.03
N ALA A 192 -0.29 15.23 -5.83
CA ALA A 192 0.76 16.06 -5.24
C ALA A 192 1.85 15.21 -4.55
N ARG A 193 1.55 13.92 -4.32
CA ARG A 193 2.44 12.99 -3.62
C ARG A 193 2.18 11.55 -4.05
N LEU A 194 3.25 10.78 -4.22
CA LEU A 194 3.20 9.33 -4.33
C LEU A 194 3.52 8.70 -2.97
N LEU A 195 2.81 7.65 -2.63
CA LEU A 195 2.99 6.86 -1.41
C LEU A 195 3.35 5.44 -1.86
N LEU A 196 4.64 5.19 -2.01
CA LEU A 196 5.15 3.93 -2.56
C LEU A 196 5.35 2.91 -1.45
N THR A 197 4.82 1.71 -1.60
CA THR A 197 5.01 0.63 -0.62
C THR A 197 6.42 0.04 -0.67
N HIS A 198 7.14 0.29 -1.77
CA HIS A 198 8.57 0.06 -1.94
C HIS A 198 9.27 1.40 -2.24
N GLY A 199 9.76 2.10 -1.20
CA GLY A 199 10.53 3.34 -1.36
C GLY A 199 10.02 4.57 -0.60
N GLY A 200 8.81 4.53 -0.05
CA GLY A 200 8.24 5.62 0.78
C GLY A 200 7.61 6.76 -0.01
N PRO A 201 7.34 7.89 0.66
CA PRO A 201 6.79 9.08 0.01
C PRO A 201 7.73 9.64 -1.06
N ALA A 202 7.19 10.01 -2.22
CA ALA A 202 7.96 10.56 -3.34
C ALA A 202 7.22 11.71 -4.04
N ASP A 203 7.99 12.60 -4.68
CA ASP A 203 7.45 13.62 -5.57
C ASP A 203 6.97 12.94 -6.88
N PRO A 204 5.75 13.18 -7.34
CA PRO A 204 5.28 12.66 -8.63
C PRO A 204 6.18 13.03 -9.82
N LYS A 205 6.88 14.16 -9.75
CA LYS A 205 7.84 14.60 -10.78
C LYS A 205 9.11 13.73 -10.85
N ALA A 206 9.39 12.97 -9.79
CA ALA A 206 10.50 12.02 -9.76
C ALA A 206 10.16 10.69 -10.46
N LEU A 207 8.90 10.50 -10.91
CA LEU A 207 8.46 9.29 -11.57
C LEU A 207 8.89 9.30 -13.04
N GLU A 208 9.74 8.36 -13.40
CA GLU A 208 10.19 8.10 -14.76
C GLU A 208 9.25 7.08 -15.45
N LEU A 209 8.51 7.55 -16.48
CA LEU A 209 7.52 6.74 -17.23
C LEU A 209 7.87 6.63 -18.71
#